data_d5b8c20f1860c25c5fecae159ca03235
#
_entry.id   d5b8c20f1860c25c5fecae159ca03235
#
_cell.length_a   1.000
_cell.length_b   1.000
_cell.length_c   1.000
_cell.angle_alpha   90.00
_cell.angle_beta   90.00
_cell.angle_gamma   90.00
#
_symmetry.space_group_name_H-M   'P 1'
#
loop_
_entity.id
_entity.type
_entity.pdbx_description
1 polymer ?
#
loop_
_entity_poly.entity_id
_entity_poly.type
_entity_poly.pdbx_seq_one_letter_code
_entity_poly.pdbx_strand_id
1 'polypeptide(L)'
;MSLTKKIILSAISVSSMFASEVVETIEKSSLYGPLGAGLVAIGAGIGIGMLAFSAANAIARQPEAAKDITGAVNLPLFLLEGVAIIALVVCLLAVF
;
A
#
# COMPACT_ATOMS: atom_id res chain seq x y z
N MET A 1 -13.60 -37.64 17.73
CA MET A 1 -12.79 -36.64 16.98
C MET A 1 -11.45 -36.48 17.67
N SER A 2 -10.37 -36.53 16.92
CA SER A 2 -9.03 -36.37 17.47
C SER A 2 -8.83 -34.95 18.00
N LEU A 3 -7.90 -34.77 18.93
CA LEU A 3 -7.56 -33.45 19.48
C LEU A 3 -7.14 -32.47 18.37
N THR A 4 -6.37 -32.94 17.39
CA THR A 4 -5.92 -32.15 16.26
C THR A 4 -7.09 -31.59 15.44
N LYS A 5 -8.09 -32.42 15.15
CA LYS A 5 -9.29 -31.99 14.44
C LYS A 5 -10.09 -30.96 15.23
N LYS A 6 -10.18 -31.12 16.54
CA LYS A 6 -10.86 -30.14 17.41
C LYS A 6 -10.16 -28.78 17.38
N ILE A 7 -8.84 -28.78 17.45
CA ILE A 7 -8.03 -27.57 17.39
C ILE A 7 -8.21 -26.86 16.04
N ILE A 8 -8.16 -27.61 14.95
CA ILE A 8 -8.34 -27.04 13.59
C ILE A 8 -9.73 -26.43 13.43
N LEU A 9 -10.77 -27.13 13.87
CA LEU A 9 -12.15 -26.63 13.80
C LEU A 9 -12.34 -25.38 14.65
N SER A 10 -11.76 -25.33 15.85
CA SER A 10 -11.79 -24.15 16.71
C SER A 10 -11.12 -22.96 16.05
N ALA A 11 -9.95 -23.17 15.46
CA ALA A 11 -9.20 -22.12 14.77
C ALA A 11 -10.00 -21.55 13.59
N ILE A 12 -10.63 -22.44 12.79
CA ILE A 12 -11.47 -22.03 11.65
C ILE A 12 -12.66 -21.21 12.13
N SER A 13 -13.34 -21.65 13.19
CA SER A 13 -14.50 -20.94 13.76
C SER A 13 -14.13 -19.55 14.24
N VAL A 14 -13.04 -19.41 14.99
CA VAL A 14 -12.57 -18.12 15.51
C VAL A 14 -12.20 -17.20 14.36
N SER A 15 -11.50 -17.72 13.35
CA SER A 15 -11.11 -16.95 12.17
C SER A 15 -12.33 -16.45 11.40
N SER A 16 -13.35 -17.30 11.24
CA SER A 16 -14.59 -16.92 10.55
C SER A 16 -15.36 -15.84 11.31
N MET A 17 -15.44 -15.95 12.62
CA MET A 17 -16.09 -14.94 13.46
C MET A 17 -15.37 -13.60 13.37
N PHE A 18 -14.04 -13.61 13.46
CA PHE A 18 -13.22 -12.41 13.34
C PHE A 18 -13.41 -11.77 11.98
N ALA A 19 -13.38 -12.56 10.90
CA ALA A 19 -13.60 -12.06 9.54
C ALA A 19 -14.99 -11.43 9.38
N SER A 20 -16.04 -12.05 9.96
CA SER A 20 -17.40 -11.51 9.93
C SER A 20 -17.49 -10.16 10.65
N GLU A 21 -16.87 -10.03 11.81
CA GLU A 21 -16.85 -8.76 12.56
C GLU A 21 -16.11 -7.67 11.78
N VAL A 22 -14.99 -8.02 11.17
CA VAL A 22 -14.21 -7.08 10.35
C VAL A 22 -15.04 -6.61 9.15
N VAL A 23 -15.68 -7.52 8.43
CA VAL A 23 -16.54 -7.18 7.28
C VAL A 23 -17.70 -6.29 7.71
N GLU A 24 -18.38 -6.63 8.80
CA GLU A 24 -19.48 -5.82 9.31
C GLU A 24 -19.02 -4.42 9.71
N THR A 25 -17.84 -4.31 10.35
CA THR A 25 -17.27 -3.02 10.71
C THR A 25 -16.93 -2.19 9.49
N ILE A 26 -16.39 -2.81 8.44
CA ILE A 26 -16.08 -2.15 7.16
C ILE A 26 -17.36 -1.59 6.54
N GLU A 27 -18.43 -2.36 6.51
CA GLU A 27 -19.71 -1.91 5.94
C GLU A 27 -20.33 -0.74 6.70
N LYS A 28 -20.14 -0.68 8.02
CA LYS A 28 -20.72 0.35 8.87
C LYS A 28 -19.85 1.60 9.01
N SER A 29 -18.57 1.50 8.72
CA SER A 29 -17.60 2.56 9.01
C SER A 29 -17.01 3.14 7.73
N SER A 30 -17.10 4.47 7.60
CA SER A 30 -16.41 5.21 6.53
C SER A 30 -14.93 5.47 6.85
N LEU A 31 -14.43 4.97 7.98
CA LEU A 31 -13.04 5.16 8.42
C LEU A 31 -12.03 4.46 7.50
N TYR A 32 -12.40 3.32 6.92
CA TYR A 32 -11.46 2.51 6.14
C TYR A 32 -10.99 3.19 4.85
N GLY A 33 -11.85 4.00 4.22
CA GLY A 33 -11.42 4.80 3.07
C GLY A 33 -10.31 5.78 3.43
N PRO A 34 -10.52 6.68 4.41
CA PRO A 34 -9.48 7.60 4.88
C PRO A 34 -8.24 6.90 5.42
N LEU A 35 -8.40 5.80 6.15
CA LEU A 35 -7.26 5.02 6.65
C LEU A 35 -6.43 4.44 5.50
N GLY A 36 -7.09 3.86 4.50
CA GLY A 36 -6.43 3.35 3.31
C GLY A 36 -5.69 4.44 2.56
N ALA A 37 -6.31 5.61 2.41
CA ALA A 37 -5.69 6.76 1.78
C ALA A 37 -4.41 7.20 2.51
N GLY A 38 -4.45 7.21 3.85
CA GLY A 38 -3.28 7.51 4.66
C GLY A 38 -2.15 6.49 4.45
N LEU A 39 -2.48 5.21 4.38
CA LEU A 39 -1.50 4.15 4.12
C LEU A 39 -0.90 4.27 2.71
N VAL A 40 -1.70 4.58 1.71
CA VAL A 40 -1.21 4.84 0.34
C VAL A 40 -0.26 6.04 0.35
N ALA A 41 -0.62 7.12 1.02
CA ALA A 41 0.22 8.31 1.10
C ALA A 41 1.58 8.01 1.73
N ILE A 42 1.59 7.24 2.82
CA ILE A 42 2.84 6.83 3.47
C ILE A 42 3.67 5.96 2.54
N GLY A 43 3.07 4.93 1.94
CA GLY A 43 3.77 4.01 1.04
C GLY A 43 4.32 4.71 -0.20
N ALA A 44 3.49 5.51 -0.86
CA ALA A 44 3.90 6.26 -2.04
C ALA A 44 4.97 7.30 -1.69
N GLY A 45 4.81 7.99 -0.56
CA GLY A 45 5.78 8.96 -0.08
C GLY A 45 7.15 8.34 0.16
N ILE A 46 7.19 7.19 0.82
CA ILE A 46 8.44 6.45 1.06
C ILE A 46 9.05 6.01 -0.27
N GLY A 47 8.25 5.43 -1.18
CA GLY A 47 8.74 4.96 -2.47
C GLY A 47 9.31 6.07 -3.32
N ILE A 48 8.58 7.19 -3.45
CA ILE A 48 9.02 8.36 -4.20
C ILE A 48 10.28 8.98 -3.55
N GLY A 49 10.27 9.06 -2.22
CA GLY A 49 11.42 9.57 -1.46
C GLY A 49 12.67 8.73 -1.66
N MET A 50 12.54 7.41 -1.71
CA MET A 50 13.67 6.51 -1.97
C MET A 50 14.21 6.67 -3.39
N LEU A 51 13.34 6.79 -4.37
CA LEU A 51 13.75 7.06 -5.76
C LEU A 51 14.50 8.40 -5.86
N ALA A 52 13.95 9.45 -5.27
CA ALA A 52 14.54 10.78 -5.29
C ALA A 52 15.89 10.81 -4.56
N PHE A 53 15.97 10.16 -3.42
CA PHE A 53 17.19 10.05 -2.62
C PHE A 53 18.30 9.34 -3.42
N SER A 54 17.98 8.19 -4.02
CA SER A 54 18.92 7.43 -4.83
C SER A 54 19.40 8.23 -6.04
N ALA A 55 18.46 8.88 -6.75
CA ALA A 55 18.79 9.70 -7.92
C ALA A 55 19.68 10.89 -7.54
N ALA A 56 19.35 11.60 -6.46
CA ALA A 56 20.11 12.73 -5.99
C ALA A 56 21.54 12.35 -5.62
N ASN A 57 21.71 11.23 -4.92
CA ASN A 57 23.04 10.72 -4.55
C ASN A 57 23.85 10.30 -5.79
N ALA A 58 23.19 9.65 -6.75
CA ALA A 58 23.87 9.23 -7.99
C ALA A 58 24.32 10.44 -8.81
N ILE A 59 23.48 11.48 -8.91
CA ILE A 59 23.83 12.72 -9.61
C ILE A 59 24.97 13.45 -8.89
N ALA A 60 24.96 13.46 -7.57
CA ALA A 60 26.03 14.08 -6.80
C ALA A 60 27.39 13.41 -7.03
N ARG A 61 27.39 12.09 -7.26
CA ARG A 61 28.63 11.34 -7.54
C ARG A 61 29.04 11.48 -9.00
N GLN A 62 28.09 11.57 -9.92
CA GLN A 62 28.33 11.63 -11.35
C GLN A 62 27.46 12.74 -11.98
N PRO A 63 27.83 14.02 -11.75
CA PRO A 63 27.04 15.14 -12.29
C PRO A 63 26.89 15.12 -13.81
N GLU A 64 27.86 14.58 -14.52
CA GLU A 64 27.84 14.45 -15.99
C GLU A 64 26.79 13.44 -16.47
N ALA A 65 26.35 12.52 -15.60
CA ALA A 65 25.32 11.53 -15.91
C ALA A 65 23.91 11.96 -15.45
N ALA A 66 23.73 13.17 -14.96
CA ALA A 66 22.47 13.65 -14.37
C ALA A 66 21.27 13.42 -15.30
N LYS A 67 21.43 13.69 -16.60
CA LYS A 67 20.36 13.52 -17.58
C LYS A 67 19.96 12.05 -17.74
N ASP A 68 20.94 11.16 -17.79
CA ASP A 68 20.70 9.71 -17.92
C ASP A 68 20.05 9.15 -16.66
N ILE A 69 20.49 9.59 -15.48
CA ILE A 69 19.95 9.17 -14.19
C ILE A 69 18.49 9.62 -14.07
N THR A 70 18.19 10.87 -14.40
CA THR A 70 16.84 11.42 -14.39
C THR A 70 15.93 10.62 -15.33
N GLY A 71 16.41 10.32 -16.54
CA GLY A 71 15.66 9.50 -17.51
C GLY A 71 15.35 8.11 -16.99
N ALA A 72 16.31 7.48 -16.31
CA ALA A 72 16.13 6.15 -15.74
C ALA A 72 15.11 6.13 -14.59
N VAL A 73 14.99 7.21 -13.83
CA VAL A 73 14.11 7.29 -12.67
C VAL A 73 12.69 7.69 -13.04
N ASN A 74 12.51 8.43 -14.13
CA ASN A 74 11.22 8.99 -14.53
C ASN A 74 10.14 7.91 -14.74
N LEU A 75 10.45 6.81 -15.42
CA LEU A 75 9.46 5.77 -15.68
C LEU A 75 8.98 5.09 -14.40
N PRO A 76 9.86 4.59 -13.50
CA PRO A 76 9.41 4.07 -12.21
C PRO A 76 8.63 5.09 -11.39
N LEU A 77 9.00 6.36 -11.43
CA LEU A 77 8.30 7.43 -10.72
C LEU A 77 6.87 7.59 -11.23
N PHE A 78 6.66 7.62 -12.54
CA PHE A 78 5.33 7.70 -13.13
C PHE A 78 4.48 6.50 -12.79
N LEU A 79 5.06 5.30 -12.82
CA LEU A 79 4.35 4.07 -12.46
C LEU A 79 3.92 4.11 -10.99
N LEU A 80 4.78 4.58 -10.11
CA LEU A 80 4.47 4.69 -8.68
C LEU A 80 3.37 5.71 -8.42
N GLU A 81 3.42 6.86 -9.08
CA GLU A 81 2.36 7.86 -8.99
C GLU A 81 1.03 7.32 -9.52
N GLY A 82 1.05 6.59 -10.64
CA GLY A 82 -0.14 5.98 -11.21
C GLY A 82 -0.79 4.99 -10.26
N VAL A 83 -0.02 4.12 -9.64
CA VAL A 83 -0.51 3.16 -8.64
C VAL A 83 -1.10 3.90 -7.44
N ALA A 84 -0.43 4.95 -6.97
CA ALA A 84 -0.92 5.74 -5.84
C ALA A 84 -2.25 6.42 -6.15
N ILE A 85 -2.39 6.99 -7.34
CA ILE A 85 -3.63 7.65 -7.78
C ILE A 85 -4.77 6.64 -7.84
N ILE A 86 -4.55 5.47 -8.45
CA ILE A 86 -5.56 4.41 -8.55
C ILE A 86 -5.98 3.97 -7.15
N ALA A 87 -5.04 3.74 -6.26
CA ALA A 87 -5.32 3.33 -4.89
C ALA A 87 -6.12 4.39 -4.12
N LEU A 88 -5.79 5.67 -4.30
CA LEU A 88 -6.54 6.76 -3.67
C LEU A 88 -7.96 6.87 -4.20
N VAL A 89 -8.16 6.63 -5.51
CA VAL A 89 -9.49 6.61 -6.11
C VAL A 89 -10.32 5.47 -5.52
N VAL A 90 -9.73 4.28 -5.36
CA VAL A 90 -10.41 3.14 -4.72
C VAL A 90 -10.80 3.50 -3.28
N CYS A 91 -9.92 4.13 -2.52
CA CYS A 91 -10.22 4.57 -1.16
C CYS A 91 -11.34 5.62 -1.13
N LEU A 92 -11.35 6.53 -2.11
CA LEU A 92 -12.40 7.54 -2.23
C LEU A 92 -13.76 6.90 -2.50
N LEU A 93 -13.81 5.94 -3.43
CA LEU A 93 -15.04 5.22 -3.73
C LEU A 93 -15.56 4.42 -2.54
N ALA A 94 -14.68 3.95 -1.68
CA ALA A 94 -15.06 3.21 -0.48
C ALA A 94 -15.78 4.09 0.57
N VAL A 95 -15.66 5.41 0.47
CA VAL A 95 -16.33 6.35 1.38
C VAL A 95 -17.78 6.61 0.95
N PHE A 96 -18.06 6.51 -0.33
CA PHE A 96 -19.40 6.70 -0.90
C PHE A 96 -20.08 5.36 -1.12
#